data_b05d67bf4cffba1674d896bc5853ed34
#
_entry.id   b05d67bf4cffba1674d896bc5853ed34
#
_cell.length_a   1.000
_cell.length_b   1.000
_cell.length_c   1.000
_cell.angle_alpha   90.00
_cell.angle_beta   90.00
_cell.angle_gamma   90.00
#
_symmetry.space_group_name_H-M   'P 1'
#
loop_
_entity.id
_entity.type
_entity.pdbx_description
1 polymer ?
#
loop_
_entity_poly.entity_id
_entity_poly.type
_entity_poly.pdbx_seq_one_letter_code
_entity_poly.pdbx_strand_id
1 'polypeptide(L)'
;KGKLLEVKELLWELDATGVVCDDELSPAQLRNMEQILDTKIMDRTMVILDIFAARAQTREGKIQVELAQLKYRAIRLVGMRAALSRLGGGIGTRGPGEKKLEVDRRRIHDRIGQLKRELSEVKRHREIQRKQRQEAQAMTAAIVGYTNAGKSTIMNRMVDRYGDNKEKTVLEEDMLFATLDTSVRCIQPQGEGLEENRPFFLSDTVGFIH
;
A
#
# COMPACT_ATOMS: atom_id res chain seq x y z
N LYS A 1 -15.24 -7.43 -26.62
CA LYS A 1 -14.70 -6.49 -27.63
C LYS A 1 -15.61 -5.28 -27.87
N GLY A 2 -16.96 -5.45 -28.02
CA GLY A 2 -17.86 -4.33 -28.26
C GLY A 2 -17.77 -3.22 -27.21
N LYS A 3 -17.88 -3.56 -25.93
CA LYS A 3 -17.83 -2.60 -24.84
C LYS A 3 -16.50 -1.80 -24.76
N LEU A 4 -15.38 -2.36 -25.22
CA LEU A 4 -14.11 -1.62 -25.29
C LEU A 4 -14.08 -0.59 -26.41
N LEU A 5 -14.83 -0.80 -27.48
CA LEU A 5 -14.99 0.20 -28.55
C LEU A 5 -15.84 1.37 -28.07
N GLU A 6 -16.93 1.11 -27.36
CA GLU A 6 -17.73 2.15 -26.72
C GLU A 6 -16.90 3.00 -25.74
N VAL A 7 -16.04 2.35 -24.92
CA VAL A 7 -15.13 3.06 -24.03
C VAL A 7 -14.12 3.90 -24.81
N LYS A 8 -13.67 3.43 -25.96
CA LYS A 8 -12.74 4.19 -26.83
C LYS A 8 -13.40 5.45 -27.40
N GLU A 9 -14.66 5.36 -27.80
CA GLU A 9 -15.46 6.50 -28.26
C GLU A 9 -15.63 7.52 -27.13
N LEU A 10 -16.00 7.06 -25.92
CA LEU A 10 -16.12 7.92 -24.74
C LEU A 10 -14.83 8.61 -24.34
N LEU A 11 -13.66 7.92 -24.47
CA LEU A 11 -12.37 8.53 -24.23
C LEU A 11 -12.11 9.73 -25.13
N TRP A 12 -12.51 9.63 -26.38
CA TRP A 12 -12.42 10.71 -27.36
C TRP A 12 -13.38 11.85 -27.04
N GLU A 13 -14.64 11.54 -26.75
CA GLU A 13 -15.66 12.52 -26.42
C GLU A 13 -15.35 13.33 -25.15
N LEU A 14 -14.75 12.67 -24.16
CA LEU A 14 -14.45 13.27 -22.85
C LEU A 14 -13.02 13.85 -22.78
N ASP A 15 -12.23 13.77 -23.85
CA ASP A 15 -10.79 14.11 -23.85
C ASP A 15 -10.03 13.49 -22.66
N ALA A 16 -10.35 12.23 -22.37
CA ALA A 16 -9.83 11.56 -21.19
C ALA A 16 -8.42 11.00 -21.45
N THR A 17 -7.53 11.18 -20.48
CA THR A 17 -6.11 10.80 -20.57
C THR A 17 -5.81 9.37 -20.13
N GLY A 18 -6.82 8.64 -19.65
CA GLY A 18 -6.68 7.26 -19.17
C GLY A 18 -7.98 6.64 -18.70
N VAL A 19 -7.93 5.36 -18.37
CA VAL A 19 -9.06 4.58 -17.86
C VAL A 19 -8.71 3.97 -16.51
N VAL A 20 -9.63 4.06 -15.57
CA VAL A 20 -9.55 3.35 -14.29
C VAL A 20 -10.56 2.20 -14.31
N CYS A 21 -10.07 1.00 -14.02
CA CYS A 21 -10.89 -0.21 -13.88
C CYS A 21 -11.03 -0.55 -12.40
N ASP A 22 -12.25 -0.73 -11.92
CA ASP A 22 -12.53 -1.07 -10.51
C ASP A 22 -12.33 -2.57 -10.19
N ASP A 23 -11.78 -3.32 -11.11
CA ASP A 23 -11.38 -4.71 -10.92
C ASP A 23 -9.85 -4.86 -10.98
N GLU A 24 -9.34 -5.95 -10.41
CA GLU A 24 -7.96 -6.37 -10.59
C GLU A 24 -7.77 -7.00 -11.97
N LEU A 25 -6.87 -6.43 -12.77
CA LEU A 25 -6.60 -6.90 -14.13
C LEU A 25 -5.40 -7.84 -14.17
N SER A 26 -5.55 -8.98 -14.82
CA SER A 26 -4.41 -9.80 -15.18
C SER A 26 -3.48 -9.06 -16.15
N PRO A 27 -2.17 -9.37 -16.19
CA PRO A 27 -1.22 -8.73 -17.10
C PRO A 27 -1.63 -8.82 -18.59
N ALA A 28 -2.32 -9.90 -18.98
CA ALA A 28 -2.82 -10.09 -20.34
C ALA A 28 -4.03 -9.20 -20.65
N GLN A 29 -4.97 -9.09 -19.71
CA GLN A 29 -6.13 -8.20 -19.84
C GLN A 29 -5.71 -6.75 -19.94
N LEU A 30 -4.85 -6.29 -19.03
CA LEU A 30 -4.34 -4.92 -19.02
C LEU A 30 -3.75 -4.55 -20.38
N ARG A 31 -2.81 -5.37 -20.88
CA ARG A 31 -2.15 -5.13 -22.16
C ARG A 31 -3.15 -5.13 -23.33
N ASN A 32 -4.08 -6.09 -23.37
CA ASN A 32 -5.08 -6.13 -24.44
C ASN A 32 -5.97 -4.88 -24.43
N MET A 33 -6.32 -4.38 -23.24
CA MET A 33 -7.08 -3.15 -23.11
C MET A 33 -6.24 -1.93 -23.53
N GLU A 34 -4.99 -1.80 -23.09
CA GLU A 34 -4.07 -0.73 -23.53
C GLU A 34 -3.90 -0.70 -25.03
N GLN A 35 -3.75 -1.87 -25.68
CA GLN A 35 -3.63 -1.95 -27.15
C GLN A 35 -4.90 -1.54 -27.90
N ILE A 36 -6.09 -1.86 -27.36
CA ILE A 36 -7.36 -1.52 -27.99
C ILE A 36 -7.70 -0.05 -27.78
N LEU A 37 -7.51 0.44 -26.55
CA LEU A 37 -7.89 1.79 -26.15
C LEU A 37 -6.85 2.85 -26.48
N ASP A 38 -5.60 2.40 -26.76
CA ASP A 38 -4.44 3.27 -27.02
C ASP A 38 -4.23 4.33 -25.93
N THR A 39 -4.47 3.94 -24.67
CA THR A 39 -4.36 4.83 -23.53
C THR A 39 -3.89 4.08 -22.29
N LYS A 40 -3.47 4.85 -21.26
CA LYS A 40 -3.04 4.30 -19.97
C LYS A 40 -4.22 3.72 -19.21
N ILE A 41 -4.05 2.51 -18.69
CA ILE A 41 -5.06 1.84 -17.87
C ILE A 41 -4.49 1.59 -16.47
N MET A 42 -5.27 1.96 -15.48
CA MET A 42 -5.02 1.68 -14.09
C MET A 42 -6.09 0.72 -13.57
N ASP A 43 -5.69 -0.28 -12.82
CA ASP A 43 -6.62 -1.13 -12.12
C ASP A 43 -6.75 -0.72 -10.64
N ARG A 44 -7.71 -1.34 -9.95
CA ARG A 44 -8.00 -1.07 -8.54
C ARG A 44 -6.75 -1.16 -7.65
N THR A 45 -5.92 -2.20 -7.84
CA THR A 45 -4.71 -2.40 -7.06
C THR A 45 -3.68 -1.29 -7.28
N MET A 46 -3.51 -0.81 -8.51
CA MET A 46 -2.62 0.34 -8.79
C MET A 46 -3.10 1.60 -8.08
N VAL A 47 -4.38 1.91 -8.17
CA VAL A 47 -4.96 3.10 -7.52
C VAL A 47 -4.75 3.05 -6.00
N ILE A 48 -5.02 1.90 -5.37
CA ILE A 48 -4.80 1.71 -3.93
C ILE A 48 -3.32 1.90 -3.57
N LEU A 49 -2.40 1.33 -4.34
CA LEU A 49 -0.97 1.46 -4.09
C LEU A 49 -0.48 2.91 -4.26
N ASP A 50 -1.04 3.66 -5.20
CA ASP A 50 -0.72 5.07 -5.41
C ASP A 50 -1.25 5.94 -4.26
N ILE A 51 -2.47 5.66 -3.76
CA ILE A 51 -3.00 6.31 -2.56
C ILE A 51 -2.09 6.05 -1.35
N PHE A 52 -1.66 4.80 -1.15
CA PHE A 52 -0.74 4.46 -0.07
C PHE A 52 0.63 5.13 -0.23
N ALA A 53 1.14 5.25 -1.45
CA ALA A 53 2.40 5.93 -1.72
C ALA A 53 2.34 7.42 -1.35
N ALA A 54 1.21 8.07 -1.66
CA ALA A 54 0.99 9.47 -1.32
C ALA A 54 0.86 9.70 0.21
N ARG A 55 0.37 8.69 0.95
CA ARG A 55 0.09 8.81 2.38
C ARG A 55 1.18 8.25 3.29
N ALA A 56 2.11 7.46 2.79
CA ALA A 56 3.19 6.88 3.58
C ALA A 56 4.11 7.99 4.14
N GLN A 57 4.08 8.19 5.44
CA GLN A 57 4.92 9.18 6.13
C GLN A 57 6.14 8.52 6.76
N THR A 58 5.95 7.34 7.37
CA THR A 58 7.05 6.63 8.04
C THR A 58 8.00 5.98 7.04
N ARG A 59 9.25 5.78 7.45
CA ARG A 59 10.24 5.04 6.66
C ARG A 59 9.76 3.62 6.35
N GLU A 60 9.13 2.97 7.32
CA GLU A 60 8.61 1.61 7.13
C GLU A 60 7.46 1.58 6.13
N GLY A 61 6.47 2.48 6.27
CA GLY A 61 5.36 2.60 5.33
C GLY A 61 5.84 2.83 3.90
N LYS A 62 6.79 3.74 3.70
CA LYS A 62 7.40 4.00 2.39
C LYS A 62 8.06 2.75 1.79
N ILE A 63 8.85 2.02 2.58
CA ILE A 63 9.51 0.78 2.15
C ILE A 63 8.46 -0.29 1.78
N GLN A 64 7.41 -0.45 2.58
CA GLN A 64 6.36 -1.44 2.34
C GLN A 64 5.58 -1.14 1.06
N VAL A 65 5.22 0.12 0.85
CA VAL A 65 4.48 0.54 -0.36
C VAL A 65 5.36 0.41 -1.60
N GLU A 66 6.61 0.88 -1.57
CA GLU A 66 7.55 0.72 -2.69
C GLU A 66 7.75 -0.76 -3.03
N LEU A 67 7.90 -1.61 -2.01
CA LEU A 67 8.02 -3.05 -2.19
C LEU A 67 6.77 -3.67 -2.84
N ALA A 68 5.58 -3.25 -2.44
CA ALA A 68 4.33 -3.72 -3.04
C ALA A 68 4.18 -3.25 -4.49
N GLN A 69 4.46 -1.98 -4.79
CA GLN A 69 4.46 -1.44 -6.15
C GLN A 69 5.45 -2.16 -7.08
N LEU A 70 6.69 -2.42 -6.60
CA LEU A 70 7.70 -3.12 -7.39
C LEU A 70 7.32 -4.58 -7.65
N LYS A 71 6.77 -5.29 -6.65
CA LYS A 71 6.25 -6.65 -6.84
C LYS A 71 5.13 -6.68 -7.89
N TYR A 72 4.21 -5.76 -7.80
CA TYR A 72 3.11 -5.63 -8.73
C TYR A 72 3.59 -5.37 -10.17
N ARG A 73 4.56 -4.46 -10.34
CA ARG A 73 5.21 -4.19 -11.64
C ARG A 73 5.99 -5.40 -12.16
N ALA A 74 6.69 -6.13 -11.29
CA ALA A 74 7.46 -7.32 -11.68
C ALA A 74 6.59 -8.40 -12.32
N ILE A 75 5.41 -8.68 -11.75
CA ILE A 75 4.45 -9.65 -12.31
C ILE A 75 3.99 -9.24 -13.70
N ARG A 76 3.75 -7.96 -13.93
CA ARG A 76 3.32 -7.41 -15.22
C ARG A 76 4.39 -7.49 -16.29
N LEU A 77 5.65 -7.23 -15.95
CA LEU A 77 6.77 -7.38 -16.89
C LEU A 77 6.95 -8.82 -17.36
N VAL A 78 6.69 -9.82 -16.51
CA VAL A 78 6.72 -11.24 -16.92
C VAL A 78 5.65 -11.54 -17.98
N GLY A 79 4.44 -11.03 -17.80
CA GLY A 79 3.37 -11.17 -18.79
C GLY A 79 3.68 -10.52 -20.14
N MET A 80 4.41 -9.40 -20.16
CA MET A 80 4.86 -8.74 -21.38
C MET A 80 5.89 -9.58 -22.16
N ARG A 81 6.80 -10.26 -21.49
CA ARG A 81 7.81 -11.13 -22.13
C ARG A 81 7.18 -12.33 -22.84
N ALA A 82 6.25 -13.02 -22.18
CA ALA A 82 5.58 -14.19 -22.77
C ALA A 82 4.82 -13.87 -24.06
N ALA A 83 4.47 -12.62 -24.27
CA ALA A 83 3.79 -12.17 -25.47
C ALA A 83 4.75 -11.72 -26.58
N LEU A 84 5.85 -11.07 -26.23
CA LEU A 84 6.90 -10.69 -27.18
C LEU A 84 7.60 -11.93 -27.76
N SER A 85 7.81 -12.97 -26.94
CA SER A 85 8.41 -14.23 -27.40
C SER A 85 7.49 -15.05 -28.31
N ARG A 86 6.16 -14.86 -28.25
CA ARG A 86 5.21 -15.48 -29.18
C ARG A 86 5.12 -14.77 -30.54
N LEU A 87 5.45 -13.48 -30.59
CA LEU A 87 5.46 -12.68 -31.83
C LEU A 87 6.78 -12.78 -32.60
N GLY A 88 7.87 -13.16 -31.92
CA GLY A 88 9.20 -13.33 -32.49
C GLY A 88 9.50 -14.81 -32.83
N GLY A 89 8.81 -15.40 -33.78
CA GLY A 89 9.03 -16.77 -34.24
C GLY A 89 10.33 -16.96 -35.03
N GLY A 90 11.50 -16.81 -34.40
CA GLY A 90 12.80 -17.09 -35.01
C GLY A 90 13.84 -17.48 -33.96
N ILE A 91 14.48 -18.63 -34.15
CA ILE A 91 15.59 -19.11 -33.30
C ILE A 91 16.75 -18.11 -33.45
N GLY A 92 17.03 -17.34 -32.38
CA GLY A 92 18.28 -16.58 -32.28
C GLY A 92 18.20 -15.04 -32.29
N THR A 93 17.06 -14.42 -32.50
CA THR A 93 16.93 -12.96 -32.50
C THR A 93 16.29 -12.43 -31.23
N ARG A 94 17.10 -12.29 -30.17
CA ARG A 94 16.72 -11.42 -29.02
C ARG A 94 16.71 -9.97 -29.51
N GLY A 95 15.53 -9.43 -29.76
CA GLY A 95 15.36 -8.04 -30.14
C GLY A 95 15.82 -7.05 -29.05
N PRO A 96 16.13 -5.78 -29.41
CA PRO A 96 16.55 -4.76 -28.44
C PRO A 96 15.52 -4.53 -27.32
N GLY A 97 14.24 -4.76 -27.55
CA GLY A 97 13.17 -4.68 -26.55
C GLY A 97 13.23 -5.78 -25.49
N GLU A 98 13.60 -7.03 -25.85
CA GLU A 98 13.79 -8.12 -24.88
C GLU A 98 14.95 -7.85 -23.92
N LYS A 99 16.07 -7.30 -24.44
CA LYS A 99 17.22 -6.92 -23.60
C LYS A 99 16.85 -5.82 -22.60
N LYS A 100 16.06 -4.84 -23.02
CA LYS A 100 15.60 -3.75 -22.15
C LYS A 100 14.70 -4.28 -21.03
N LEU A 101 13.71 -5.11 -21.33
CA LEU A 101 12.84 -5.72 -20.35
C LEU A 101 13.58 -6.61 -19.34
N GLU A 102 14.62 -7.32 -19.79
CA GLU A 102 15.43 -8.16 -18.89
C GLU A 102 16.30 -7.31 -17.95
N VAL A 103 16.84 -6.20 -18.40
CA VAL A 103 17.55 -5.23 -17.58
C VAL A 103 16.60 -4.59 -16.55
N ASP A 104 15.42 -4.15 -16.97
CA ASP A 104 14.44 -3.54 -16.07
C ASP A 104 13.96 -4.54 -15.02
N ARG A 105 13.73 -5.80 -15.41
CA ARG A 105 13.40 -6.87 -14.48
C ARG A 105 14.50 -7.09 -13.44
N ARG A 106 15.76 -7.13 -13.86
CA ARG A 106 16.90 -7.30 -12.94
C ARG A 106 16.95 -6.15 -11.95
N ARG A 107 16.85 -4.90 -12.41
CA ARG A 107 16.82 -3.72 -11.55
C ARG A 107 15.70 -3.78 -10.51
N ILE A 108 14.50 -4.19 -10.94
CA ILE A 108 13.37 -4.34 -10.03
C ILE A 108 13.65 -5.44 -8.99
N HIS A 109 14.19 -6.59 -9.39
CA HIS A 109 14.54 -7.66 -8.45
C HIS A 109 15.62 -7.25 -7.45
N ASP A 110 16.65 -6.55 -7.91
CA ASP A 110 17.72 -6.03 -7.05
C ASP A 110 17.17 -5.04 -6.02
N ARG A 111 16.28 -4.13 -6.48
CA ARG A 111 15.63 -3.17 -5.59
C ARG A 111 14.70 -3.85 -4.58
N ILE A 112 13.92 -4.85 -5.00
CA ILE A 112 13.11 -5.69 -4.10
C ILE A 112 13.99 -6.37 -3.04
N GLY A 113 15.14 -6.90 -3.43
CA GLY A 113 16.10 -7.51 -2.52
C GLY A 113 16.66 -6.52 -1.48
N GLN A 114 16.98 -5.31 -1.91
CA GLN A 114 17.43 -4.23 -1.03
C GLN A 114 16.34 -3.84 -0.04
N LEU A 115 15.12 -3.54 -0.51
CA LEU A 115 14.00 -3.14 0.34
C LEU A 115 13.61 -4.21 1.36
N LYS A 116 13.70 -5.50 1.00
CA LYS A 116 13.47 -6.59 1.95
C LYS A 116 14.49 -6.59 3.09
N ARG A 117 15.77 -6.31 2.80
CA ARG A 117 16.81 -6.18 3.84
C ARG A 117 16.53 -5.00 4.76
N GLU A 118 16.24 -3.83 4.17
CA GLU A 118 15.88 -2.64 4.94
C GLU A 118 14.65 -2.87 5.84
N LEU A 119 13.62 -3.54 5.32
CA LEU A 119 12.43 -3.87 6.09
C LEU A 119 12.73 -4.86 7.23
N SER A 120 13.64 -5.81 7.04
CA SER A 120 14.05 -6.75 8.09
C SER A 120 14.77 -6.04 9.24
N GLU A 121 15.58 -5.03 8.96
CA GLU A 121 16.23 -4.20 9.99
C GLU A 121 15.20 -3.40 10.80
N VAL A 122 14.23 -2.78 10.12
CA VAL A 122 13.14 -2.04 10.80
C VAL A 122 12.34 -2.98 11.70
N LYS A 123 11.99 -4.17 11.23
CA LYS A 123 11.30 -5.19 12.03
C LYS A 123 12.10 -5.60 13.27
N ARG A 124 13.41 -5.82 13.13
CA ARG A 124 14.28 -6.15 14.27
C ARG A 124 14.27 -5.06 15.34
N HIS A 125 14.33 -3.79 14.94
CA HIS A 125 14.21 -2.68 15.89
C HIS A 125 12.87 -2.65 16.62
N ARG A 126 11.76 -2.90 15.91
CA ARG A 126 10.43 -3.02 16.53
C ARG A 126 10.32 -4.19 17.51
N GLU A 127 10.91 -5.33 17.19
CA GLU A 127 10.94 -6.49 18.09
C GLU A 127 11.64 -6.17 19.41
N ILE A 128 12.76 -5.44 19.36
CA ILE A 128 13.48 -5.01 20.57
C ILE A 128 12.58 -4.10 21.41
N GLN A 129 11.94 -3.08 20.80
CA GLN A 129 11.03 -2.18 21.51
C GLN A 129 9.80 -2.92 22.07
N ARG A 130 9.30 -3.93 21.36
CA ARG A 130 8.19 -4.76 21.81
C ARG A 130 8.57 -5.60 23.01
N LYS A 131 9.74 -6.21 23.02
CA LYS A 131 10.28 -6.97 24.18
C LYS A 131 10.39 -6.09 25.41
N GLN A 132 10.97 -4.89 25.29
CA GLN A 132 11.08 -3.94 26.38
C GLN A 132 9.71 -3.58 26.99
N ARG A 133 8.67 -3.40 26.15
CA ARG A 133 7.30 -3.15 26.62
C ARG A 133 6.68 -4.36 27.32
N GLN A 134 6.96 -5.57 26.84
CA GLN A 134 6.52 -6.82 27.49
C GLN A 134 7.18 -7.03 28.83
N GLU A 135 8.49 -6.79 28.94
CA GLU A 135 9.25 -6.86 30.20
C GLU A 135 8.73 -5.84 31.22
N ALA A 136 8.27 -4.66 30.77
CA ALA A 136 7.62 -3.66 31.60
C ALA A 136 6.17 -4.00 31.96
N GLN A 137 5.65 -5.18 31.60
CA GLN A 137 4.26 -5.63 31.80
C GLN A 137 3.20 -4.63 31.32
N ALA A 138 3.53 -3.83 30.31
CA ALA A 138 2.63 -2.82 29.78
C ALA A 138 1.51 -3.46 28.94
N MET A 139 0.26 -3.22 29.32
CA MET A 139 -0.91 -3.66 28.55
C MET A 139 -0.92 -2.98 27.18
N THR A 140 -1.31 -3.72 26.16
CA THR A 140 -1.40 -3.18 24.78
C THR A 140 -2.77 -3.55 24.20
N ALA A 141 -3.46 -2.55 23.67
CA ALA A 141 -4.73 -2.70 22.96
C ALA A 141 -4.58 -2.21 21.52
N ALA A 142 -5.30 -2.79 20.57
CA ALA A 142 -5.32 -2.38 19.17
C ALA A 142 -6.75 -2.05 18.75
N ILE A 143 -6.92 -0.92 18.04
CA ILE A 143 -8.20 -0.56 17.42
C ILE A 143 -8.23 -1.16 16.01
N VAL A 144 -9.19 -2.05 15.76
CA VAL A 144 -9.32 -2.80 14.52
C VAL A 144 -10.70 -2.55 13.92
N GLY A 145 -10.79 -2.44 12.60
CA GLY A 145 -12.05 -2.24 11.88
C GLY A 145 -11.84 -1.77 10.45
N TYR A 146 -12.94 -1.58 9.72
CA TYR A 146 -12.90 -1.16 8.32
C TYR A 146 -12.36 0.27 8.15
N THR A 147 -11.96 0.59 6.91
CA THR A 147 -11.64 1.96 6.53
C THR A 147 -12.84 2.88 6.81
N ASN A 148 -12.58 4.09 7.27
CA ASN A 148 -13.60 5.08 7.63
C ASN A 148 -14.59 4.66 8.75
N ALA A 149 -14.20 3.71 9.60
CA ALA A 149 -15.02 3.29 10.77
C ALA A 149 -14.77 4.12 12.04
N GLY A 150 -14.10 5.26 11.94
CA GLY A 150 -13.83 6.16 13.06
C GLY A 150 -12.70 5.70 14.00
N LYS A 151 -11.82 4.78 13.58
CA LYS A 151 -10.72 4.28 14.43
C LYS A 151 -9.78 5.38 14.90
N SER A 152 -9.30 6.21 13.97
CA SER A 152 -8.39 7.33 14.28
C SER A 152 -9.09 8.40 15.11
N THR A 153 -10.39 8.63 14.91
CA THR A 153 -11.20 9.52 15.74
C THR A 153 -11.26 9.05 17.19
N ILE A 154 -11.50 7.75 17.41
CA ILE A 154 -11.48 7.16 18.76
C ILE A 154 -10.10 7.32 19.38
N MET A 155 -9.03 6.99 18.63
CA MET A 155 -7.65 7.15 19.08
C MET A 155 -7.36 8.58 19.53
N ASN A 156 -7.69 9.59 18.70
CA ASN A 156 -7.48 10.99 19.01
C ASN A 156 -8.25 11.43 20.25
N ARG A 157 -9.54 11.03 20.36
CA ARG A 157 -10.35 11.31 21.55
C ARG A 157 -9.77 10.72 22.82
N MET A 158 -9.21 9.52 22.75
CA MET A 158 -8.55 8.88 23.91
C MET A 158 -7.24 9.61 24.26
N VAL A 159 -6.44 10.00 23.27
CA VAL A 159 -5.20 10.77 23.46
C VAL A 159 -5.50 12.15 24.04
N ASP A 160 -6.50 12.85 23.52
CA ASP A 160 -6.89 14.19 24.02
C ASP A 160 -7.36 14.16 25.48
N ARG A 161 -8.05 13.07 25.86
CA ARG A 161 -8.59 12.96 27.20
C ARG A 161 -7.61 12.40 28.24
N TYR A 162 -6.75 11.48 27.82
CA TYR A 162 -5.92 10.68 28.72
C TYR A 162 -4.45 10.53 28.27
N GLY A 163 -4.01 11.22 27.23
CA GLY A 163 -2.67 11.09 26.68
C GLY A 163 -1.68 12.09 27.30
N ASP A 164 -0.44 11.66 27.44
CA ASP A 164 0.65 12.51 27.97
C ASP A 164 1.16 13.58 26.99
N ASN A 165 0.92 13.41 25.70
CA ASN A 165 1.48 14.23 24.63
C ASN A 165 0.39 14.71 23.66
N LYS A 166 -0.18 15.88 23.92
CA LYS A 166 -1.21 16.53 23.08
C LYS A 166 -0.73 16.95 21.70
N GLU A 167 0.59 16.92 21.43
CA GLU A 167 1.16 17.45 20.18
C GLU A 167 1.14 16.47 18.98
N LYS A 168 0.77 15.21 19.18
CA LYS A 168 0.79 14.20 18.11
C LYS A 168 -0.59 13.57 17.88
N THR A 169 -1.50 14.34 17.34
CA THR A 169 -2.75 13.81 16.81
C THR A 169 -2.49 12.92 15.58
N VAL A 170 -3.26 11.84 15.48
CA VAL A 170 -3.27 11.01 14.26
C VAL A 170 -4.10 11.73 13.20
N LEU A 171 -3.66 11.67 11.95
CA LEU A 171 -4.40 12.26 10.83
C LEU A 171 -5.81 11.68 10.79
N GLU A 172 -6.79 12.56 10.94
CA GLU A 172 -8.21 12.24 10.92
C GLU A 172 -8.81 12.85 9.65
N GLU A 173 -9.08 11.99 8.66
CA GLU A 173 -9.72 12.41 7.41
C GLU A 173 -10.89 11.49 7.12
N ASP A 174 -11.98 12.07 6.68
CA ASP A 174 -13.17 11.35 6.20
C ASP A 174 -12.90 10.78 4.80
N MET A 175 -11.87 9.95 4.70
CA MET A 175 -11.40 9.35 3.44
C MET A 175 -10.97 7.91 3.67
N LEU A 176 -11.14 7.09 2.64
CA LEU A 176 -10.61 5.72 2.63
C LEU A 176 -9.07 5.75 2.74
N PHE A 177 -8.51 4.82 3.53
CA PHE A 177 -7.06 4.70 3.74
C PHE A 177 -6.39 5.92 4.39
N ALA A 178 -7.07 6.64 5.27
CA ALA A 178 -6.50 7.76 6.01
C ALA A 178 -5.29 7.34 6.84
N THR A 179 -5.34 6.16 7.45
CA THR A 179 -4.25 5.59 8.24
C THR A 179 -3.55 4.48 7.47
N LEU A 180 -2.29 4.69 7.07
CA LEU A 180 -1.40 3.66 6.53
C LEU A 180 -0.39 3.18 7.57
N ASP A 181 0.17 4.11 8.30
CA ASP A 181 1.19 3.85 9.32
C ASP A 181 0.54 3.58 10.69
N THR A 182 0.87 2.45 11.30
CA THR A 182 0.40 2.16 12.65
C THR A 182 1.03 3.12 13.66
N SER A 183 0.22 3.80 14.44
CA SER A 183 0.67 4.64 15.55
C SER A 183 0.38 3.99 16.88
N VAL A 184 1.29 4.16 17.85
CA VAL A 184 1.12 3.66 19.21
C VAL A 184 1.17 4.83 20.16
N ARG A 185 0.20 4.94 21.06
CA ARG A 185 0.09 6.00 22.06
C ARG A 185 -0.04 5.42 23.47
N CYS A 186 0.55 6.09 24.44
CA CYS A 186 0.36 5.77 25.84
C CYS A 186 -0.91 6.47 26.33
N ILE A 187 -1.79 5.72 26.94
CA ILE A 187 -3.03 6.21 27.53
C ILE A 187 -2.95 5.98 29.02
N GLN A 188 -3.14 7.05 29.82
CA GLN A 188 -3.20 7.03 31.28
C GLN A 188 -4.64 7.32 31.74
N PRO A 189 -5.46 6.29 31.99
CA PRO A 189 -6.81 6.52 32.52
C PRO A 189 -6.73 7.30 33.82
N GLN A 190 -7.47 8.40 33.94
CA GLN A 190 -7.64 9.17 35.17
C GLN A 190 -9.11 9.09 35.54
N GLY A 191 -9.44 8.48 36.70
CA GLY A 191 -10.82 8.38 37.17
C GLY A 191 -10.89 7.96 38.64
N GLU A 192 -11.79 8.57 39.38
CA GLU A 192 -12.14 8.11 40.74
C GLU A 192 -12.83 6.76 40.63
N GLY A 193 -12.30 5.72 41.30
CA GLY A 193 -12.90 4.39 41.36
C GLY A 193 -12.29 3.30 40.48
N LEU A 194 -11.28 3.58 39.67
CA LEU A 194 -10.46 2.57 39.02
C LEU A 194 -9.32 2.18 39.98
N GLU A 195 -9.41 1.03 40.62
CA GLU A 195 -8.42 0.55 41.58
C GLU A 195 -6.99 0.43 41.03
N GLU A 196 -6.80 0.52 39.69
CA GLU A 196 -5.52 0.50 39.04
C GLU A 196 -5.48 1.45 37.82
N ASN A 197 -5.04 2.68 38.04
CA ASN A 197 -4.69 3.63 36.96
C ASN A 197 -3.40 3.20 36.20
N ARG A 198 -3.37 1.97 35.67
CA ARG A 198 -2.21 1.50 34.93
C ARG A 198 -2.22 2.05 33.50
N PRO A 199 -1.11 2.66 33.07
CA PRO A 199 -0.99 3.11 31.68
C PRO A 199 -1.02 1.91 30.75
N PHE A 200 -1.67 2.08 29.58
CA PHE A 200 -1.66 1.08 28.51
C PHE A 200 -1.30 1.71 27.16
N PHE A 201 -0.77 0.90 26.25
CA PHE A 201 -0.49 1.33 24.89
C PHE A 201 -1.67 1.03 23.98
N LEU A 202 -2.15 2.07 23.30
CA LEU A 202 -3.21 1.97 22.29
C LEU A 202 -2.58 2.10 20.90
N SER A 203 -2.88 1.13 20.03
CA SER A 203 -2.37 1.11 18.65
C SER A 203 -3.52 1.31 17.68
N ASP A 204 -3.37 2.31 16.78
CA ASP A 204 -4.22 2.44 15.59
C ASP A 204 -3.73 1.50 14.49
N THR A 205 -4.65 0.93 13.72
CA THR A 205 -4.32 -0.01 12.64
C THR A 205 -4.90 0.45 11.31
N VAL A 206 -4.28 -0.03 10.23
CA VAL A 206 -4.82 0.15 8.87
C VAL A 206 -6.22 -0.46 8.79
N GLY A 207 -7.16 0.25 8.17
CA GLY A 207 -8.52 -0.25 7.98
C GLY A 207 -8.61 -1.42 7.03
N PHE A 208 -9.51 -2.36 7.31
CA PHE A 208 -9.85 -3.44 6.38
C PHE A 208 -10.59 -2.89 5.15
N ILE A 209 -10.40 -3.57 4.04
CA ILE A 209 -11.10 -3.34 2.78
C ILE A 209 -12.02 -4.56 2.53
N HIS A 210 -13.17 -4.30 1.94
CA HIS A 210 -14.04 -5.36 1.41
C HIS A 210 -13.50 -5.92 0.11
#